data_dec470382fb5f2610744d4876ed4fba1
#
_entry.id   dec470382fb5f2610744d4876ed4fba1
#
_cell.length_a   1.000
_cell.length_b   1.000
_cell.length_c   1.000
_cell.angle_alpha   90.00
_cell.angle_beta   90.00
_cell.angle_gamma   90.00
#
_symmetry.space_group_name_H-M   'P 1'
#
loop_
_entity.id
_entity.type
_entity.pdbx_description
1 polymer ?
#
loop_
_entity_poly.entity_id
_entity_poly.type
_entity_poly.pdbx_seq_one_letter_code
_entity_poly.pdbx_strand_id
1 'polypeptide(L)'
;ASFHAAIMAELAQLGIHVAINEMPNELPEPIRFSQDHQHASYNPDAVRRFLQILVNADRVFKQFRTAFLGKASPVHFFWGSFDLAVTRFSGRRAPRHPGGVPHLPDDVAAEAYSHEVSSAGFWPGSGAIDYPAFYSYAYPEPAGFRTTAVRPDAAFFSEALGEFILPYDAVRTAARPDQALLEFLQSTYEAAANAAKWDRAALECILGRPGVVRQI
;
A
#
# COMPACT_ATOMS: atom_id res chain seq x y z
N ALA A 1 -13.90 -21.69 -6.97
CA ALA A 1 -15.30 -22.08 -6.67
C ALA A 1 -15.43 -22.77 -5.33
N SER A 2 -14.76 -23.91 -5.09
CA SER A 2 -14.90 -24.69 -3.84
C SER A 2 -14.51 -23.90 -2.58
N PHE A 3 -13.43 -23.12 -2.62
CA PHE A 3 -13.02 -22.29 -1.50
C PHE A 3 -14.08 -21.23 -1.13
N HIS A 4 -14.66 -20.56 -2.13
CA HIS A 4 -15.77 -19.62 -1.92
C HIS A 4 -16.97 -20.31 -1.27
N ALA A 5 -17.38 -21.46 -1.78
CA ALA A 5 -18.50 -22.21 -1.22
C ALA A 5 -18.24 -22.63 0.25
N ALA A 6 -17.02 -23.07 0.58
CA ALA A 6 -16.63 -23.42 1.93
C ALA A 6 -16.68 -22.21 2.89
N ILE A 7 -16.15 -21.07 2.49
CA ILE A 7 -16.19 -19.83 3.31
C ILE A 7 -17.64 -19.41 3.57
N MET A 8 -18.50 -19.41 2.55
CA MET A 8 -19.92 -19.04 2.72
C MET A 8 -20.67 -20.01 3.63
N ALA A 9 -20.34 -21.32 3.56
CA ALA A 9 -20.91 -22.31 4.46
C ALA A 9 -20.49 -22.11 5.92
N GLU A 10 -19.20 -21.83 6.17
CA GLU A 10 -18.69 -21.53 7.53
C GLU A 10 -19.32 -20.26 8.12
N LEU A 11 -19.44 -19.20 7.32
CA LEU A 11 -20.13 -17.98 7.75
C LEU A 11 -21.60 -18.26 8.14
N ALA A 12 -22.30 -19.05 7.33
CA ALA A 12 -23.68 -19.44 7.63
C ALA A 12 -23.79 -20.26 8.93
N GLN A 13 -22.86 -21.19 9.21
CA GLN A 13 -22.81 -21.94 10.46
C GLN A 13 -22.59 -21.05 11.67
N LEU A 14 -21.82 -19.96 11.52
CA LEU A 14 -21.64 -18.93 12.56
C LEU A 14 -22.85 -18.00 12.70
N GLY A 15 -23.92 -18.19 11.95
CA GLY A 15 -25.09 -17.30 11.93
C GLY A 15 -24.87 -15.99 11.18
N ILE A 16 -23.79 -15.87 10.43
CA ILE A 16 -23.43 -14.69 9.64
C ILE A 16 -23.96 -14.86 8.22
N HIS A 17 -25.11 -14.27 7.93
CA HIS A 17 -25.75 -14.32 6.63
C HIS A 17 -25.36 -13.08 5.81
N VAL A 18 -24.39 -13.23 4.92
CA VAL A 18 -23.91 -12.15 4.06
C VAL A 18 -23.99 -12.52 2.59
N ALA A 19 -24.18 -11.51 1.75
CA ALA A 19 -23.95 -11.59 0.31
C ALA A 19 -22.74 -10.74 -0.04
N ILE A 20 -21.83 -11.27 -0.81
CA ILE A 20 -20.63 -10.54 -1.27
C ILE A 20 -20.68 -10.36 -2.78
N ASN A 21 -20.02 -9.32 -3.28
CA ASN A 21 -19.74 -9.23 -4.71
C ASN A 21 -18.66 -10.26 -5.06
N GLU A 22 -19.04 -11.24 -5.88
CA GLU A 22 -18.12 -12.32 -6.27
C GLU A 22 -17.13 -11.93 -7.36
N MET A 23 -17.29 -10.75 -7.95
CA MET A 23 -16.42 -10.27 -9.01
C MET A 23 -15.19 -9.60 -8.40
N PRO A 24 -13.96 -10.14 -8.56
CA PRO A 24 -12.77 -9.46 -8.13
C PRO A 24 -12.62 -8.11 -8.84
N ASN A 25 -12.22 -7.08 -8.10
CA ASN A 25 -11.85 -5.79 -8.67
C ASN A 25 -10.34 -5.75 -9.01
N GLU A 26 -9.95 -4.71 -9.78
CA GLU A 26 -8.56 -4.45 -10.18
C GLU A 26 -7.93 -5.51 -11.10
N LEU A 27 -8.73 -6.41 -11.64
CA LEU A 27 -8.30 -7.40 -12.62
C LEU A 27 -8.95 -7.10 -13.98
N PRO A 28 -8.20 -7.12 -15.10
CA PRO A 28 -8.76 -6.88 -16.44
C PRO A 28 -9.79 -7.94 -16.85
N GLU A 29 -9.51 -9.20 -16.54
CA GLU A 29 -10.35 -10.36 -16.88
C GLU A 29 -10.71 -11.15 -15.62
N PRO A 30 -11.63 -10.64 -14.78
CA PRO A 30 -12.00 -11.30 -13.53
C PRO A 30 -12.92 -12.50 -13.77
N ILE A 31 -12.76 -13.55 -12.96
CA ILE A 31 -13.66 -14.70 -12.90
C ILE A 31 -14.43 -14.64 -11.57
N ARG A 32 -15.76 -14.79 -11.63
CA ARG A 32 -16.56 -14.85 -10.40
C ARG A 32 -16.06 -15.96 -9.47
N PHE A 33 -15.95 -15.68 -8.17
CA PHE A 33 -15.44 -16.64 -7.18
C PHE A 33 -16.16 -17.99 -7.22
N SER A 34 -17.49 -18.00 -7.42
CA SER A 34 -18.28 -19.23 -7.55
C SER A 34 -18.02 -20.02 -8.84
N GLN A 35 -17.41 -19.39 -9.84
CA GLN A 35 -17.11 -19.97 -11.15
C GLN A 35 -15.60 -20.15 -11.39
N ASP A 36 -14.77 -19.68 -10.46
CA ASP A 36 -13.31 -19.75 -10.61
C ASP A 36 -12.80 -21.14 -10.24
N HIS A 37 -12.48 -21.92 -11.26
CA HIS A 37 -11.84 -23.23 -11.17
C HIS A 37 -10.37 -23.20 -11.59
N GLN A 38 -9.84 -22.02 -11.96
CA GLN A 38 -8.47 -21.87 -12.46
C GLN A 38 -7.51 -21.50 -11.33
N HIS A 39 -7.89 -20.56 -10.46
CA HIS A 39 -7.06 -20.07 -9.37
C HIS A 39 -7.26 -20.97 -8.13
N ALA A 40 -6.64 -22.13 -8.14
CA ALA A 40 -6.77 -23.14 -7.08
C ALA A 40 -5.43 -23.51 -6.41
N SER A 41 -4.33 -22.86 -6.80
CA SER A 41 -3.01 -23.14 -6.22
C SER A 41 -2.93 -22.62 -4.78
N TYR A 42 -2.49 -23.49 -3.87
CA TYR A 42 -2.23 -23.10 -2.48
C TYR A 42 -0.92 -23.76 -1.99
N ASN A 43 0.00 -22.93 -1.52
CA ASN A 43 1.24 -23.38 -0.91
C ASN A 43 1.33 -22.80 0.51
N PRO A 44 1.14 -23.63 1.57
CA PRO A 44 1.11 -23.15 2.94
C PRO A 44 2.45 -22.51 3.39
N ASP A 45 3.58 -22.95 2.86
CA ASP A 45 4.86 -22.36 3.20
C ASP A 45 5.06 -20.99 2.54
N ALA A 46 4.57 -20.81 1.31
CA ALA A 46 4.56 -19.51 0.67
C ALA A 46 3.64 -18.53 1.43
N VAL A 47 2.45 -18.96 1.82
CA VAL A 47 1.51 -18.15 2.62
C VAL A 47 2.13 -17.75 3.97
N ARG A 48 2.79 -18.68 4.66
CA ARG A 48 3.47 -18.39 5.93
C ARG A 48 4.61 -17.38 5.75
N ARG A 49 5.43 -17.53 4.71
CA ARG A 49 6.48 -16.55 4.39
C ARG A 49 5.89 -15.18 4.06
N PHE A 50 4.82 -15.14 3.28
CA PHE A 50 4.13 -13.90 2.94
C PHE A 50 3.60 -13.21 4.20
N LEU A 51 2.95 -13.92 5.11
CA LEU A 51 2.50 -13.38 6.39
C LEU A 51 3.66 -12.81 7.21
N GLN A 52 4.82 -13.47 7.25
CA GLN A 52 5.99 -12.94 7.96
C GLN A 52 6.49 -11.63 7.34
N ILE A 53 6.47 -11.52 6.01
CA ILE A 53 6.82 -10.28 5.31
C ILE A 53 5.85 -9.18 5.69
N LEU A 54 4.53 -9.45 5.64
CA LEU A 54 3.49 -8.48 6.00
C LEU A 54 3.64 -8.00 7.44
N VAL A 55 3.90 -8.89 8.40
CA VAL A 55 4.11 -8.53 9.82
C VAL A 55 5.34 -7.64 10.00
N ASN A 56 6.44 -7.94 9.32
CA ASN A 56 7.65 -7.12 9.39
C ASN A 56 7.44 -5.75 8.71
N ALA A 57 6.80 -5.70 7.55
CA ALA A 57 6.47 -4.46 6.87
C ALA A 57 5.49 -3.60 7.71
N ASP A 58 4.44 -4.20 8.27
CA ASP A 58 3.48 -3.54 9.14
C ASP A 58 4.15 -2.84 10.33
N ARG A 59 5.11 -3.51 10.98
CA ARG A 59 5.87 -2.93 12.09
C ARG A 59 6.63 -1.67 11.68
N VAL A 60 7.30 -1.69 10.53
CA VAL A 60 8.05 -0.53 10.01
C VAL A 60 7.11 0.57 9.54
N PHE A 61 6.00 0.22 8.86
CA PHE A 61 4.98 1.18 8.44
C PHE A 61 4.32 1.88 9.63
N LYS A 62 4.04 1.14 10.70
CA LYS A 62 3.53 1.73 11.96
C LYS A 62 4.54 2.70 12.57
N GLN A 63 5.83 2.37 12.54
CA GLN A 63 6.88 3.28 12.98
C GLN A 63 6.91 4.54 12.10
N PHE A 64 6.86 4.40 10.77
CA PHE A 64 6.77 5.52 9.85
C PHE A 64 5.56 6.43 10.16
N ARG A 65 4.37 5.85 10.44
CA ARG A 65 3.18 6.63 10.83
C ARG A 65 3.41 7.53 12.04
N THR A 66 4.24 7.12 13.00
CA THR A 66 4.44 7.89 14.24
C THR A 66 5.10 9.24 14.04
N ALA A 67 5.74 9.48 12.90
CA ALA A 67 6.35 10.76 12.56
C ALA A 67 5.37 11.76 11.91
N PHE A 68 4.08 11.46 11.89
CA PHE A 68 3.07 12.26 11.20
C PHE A 68 1.89 12.59 12.14
N LEU A 69 1.57 13.87 12.29
CA LEU A 69 0.46 14.39 13.11
C LEU A 69 -0.82 14.56 12.31
N GLY A 70 -0.70 14.73 11.00
CA GLY A 70 -1.83 14.85 10.11
C GLY A 70 -2.65 13.56 10.01
N LYS A 71 -3.73 13.61 9.23
CA LYS A 71 -4.51 12.40 8.92
C LYS A 71 -3.62 11.36 8.24
N ALA A 72 -3.60 10.14 8.78
CA ALA A 72 -2.97 8.98 8.16
C ALA A 72 -3.93 7.78 8.20
N SER A 73 -3.86 6.91 7.19
CA SER A 73 -4.58 5.64 7.22
C SER A 73 -4.04 4.73 8.32
N PRO A 74 -4.78 3.73 8.80
CA PRO A 74 -4.14 2.57 9.42
C PRO A 74 -3.18 1.92 8.41
N VAL A 75 -2.26 1.09 8.91
CA VAL A 75 -1.59 0.12 8.04
C VAL A 75 -2.59 -1.00 7.81
N HIS A 76 -2.96 -1.26 6.57
CA HIS A 76 -4.01 -2.23 6.26
C HIS A 76 -3.75 -2.93 4.91
N PHE A 77 -4.33 -4.11 4.78
CA PHE A 77 -4.20 -4.94 3.59
C PHE A 77 -5.40 -4.71 2.66
N PHE A 78 -5.13 -4.40 1.40
CA PHE A 78 -6.13 -4.30 0.34
C PHE A 78 -6.21 -5.63 -0.42
N TRP A 79 -7.37 -6.26 -0.38
CA TRP A 79 -7.57 -7.56 -1.01
C TRP A 79 -7.62 -7.49 -2.54
N GLY A 80 -8.07 -6.38 -3.10
CA GLY A 80 -8.13 -6.17 -4.55
C GLY A 80 -6.73 -6.09 -5.16
N SER A 81 -5.95 -5.08 -4.76
CA SER A 81 -4.57 -4.88 -5.20
C SER A 81 -3.60 -5.92 -4.60
N PHE A 82 -4.01 -6.62 -3.56
CA PHE A 82 -3.25 -7.61 -2.80
C PHE A 82 -1.98 -7.03 -2.19
N ASP A 83 -2.07 -5.85 -1.60
CA ASP A 83 -0.98 -5.09 -1.01
C ASP A 83 -1.24 -4.65 0.42
N LEU A 84 -0.17 -4.38 1.17
CA LEU A 84 -0.21 -3.75 2.49
C LEU A 84 0.17 -2.29 2.33
N ALA A 85 -0.69 -1.36 2.74
CA ALA A 85 -0.50 0.05 2.49
C ALA A 85 -0.59 0.93 3.74
N VAL A 86 0.05 2.10 3.65
CA VAL A 86 -0.06 3.21 4.59
C VAL A 86 -0.05 4.53 3.83
N THR A 87 -0.99 5.42 4.15
CA THR A 87 -1.18 6.69 3.45
C THR A 87 -1.15 7.87 4.41
N ARG A 88 -0.43 8.93 4.05
CA ARG A 88 -0.45 10.24 4.69
C ARG A 88 -1.22 11.23 3.84
N PHE A 89 -1.97 12.13 4.46
CA PHE A 89 -2.80 13.13 3.80
C PHE A 89 -2.33 14.55 4.14
N SER A 90 -2.28 15.43 3.14
CA SER A 90 -1.95 16.85 3.38
C SER A 90 -3.06 17.62 4.11
N GLY A 91 -4.29 17.11 4.09
CA GLY A 91 -5.49 17.83 4.52
C GLY A 91 -6.09 18.74 3.44
N ARG A 92 -5.42 18.94 2.30
CA ARG A 92 -5.94 19.72 1.17
C ARG A 92 -6.74 18.82 0.22
N ARG A 93 -7.80 19.38 -0.39
CA ARG A 93 -8.57 18.68 -1.41
C ARG A 93 -7.70 18.42 -2.65
N ALA A 94 -7.83 17.22 -3.20
CA ALA A 94 -7.26 16.86 -4.49
C ALA A 94 -8.26 17.11 -5.63
N PRO A 95 -7.80 17.22 -6.87
CA PRO A 95 -8.66 17.07 -8.05
C PRO A 95 -9.41 15.73 -8.00
N ARG A 96 -10.63 15.70 -8.57
CA ARG A 96 -11.38 14.43 -8.64
C ARG A 96 -10.57 13.37 -9.39
N HIS A 97 -10.40 12.22 -8.76
CA HIS A 97 -9.74 11.08 -9.40
C HIS A 97 -10.53 10.63 -10.65
N PRO A 98 -9.86 10.39 -11.80
CA PRO A 98 -10.54 10.08 -13.05
C PRO A 98 -11.27 8.73 -13.05
N GLY A 99 -11.00 7.87 -12.07
CA GLY A 99 -11.54 6.51 -12.07
C GLY A 99 -10.84 5.60 -13.06
N GLY A 100 -11.57 4.66 -13.65
CA GLY A 100 -11.06 3.76 -14.69
C GLY A 100 -10.29 2.54 -14.17
N VAL A 101 -10.31 2.30 -12.86
CA VAL A 101 -9.76 1.07 -12.28
C VAL A 101 -10.71 -0.09 -12.61
N PRO A 102 -10.22 -1.19 -13.21
CA PRO A 102 -11.08 -2.30 -13.62
C PRO A 102 -11.97 -2.82 -12.48
N HIS A 103 -13.27 -2.89 -12.72
CA HIS A 103 -14.28 -3.42 -11.79
C HIS A 103 -14.32 -2.75 -10.40
N LEU A 104 -13.72 -1.57 -10.24
CA LEU A 104 -13.85 -0.70 -9.07
C LEU A 104 -14.75 0.49 -9.44
N PRO A 105 -15.84 0.78 -8.70
CA PRO A 105 -16.66 1.96 -8.98
C PRO A 105 -15.84 3.25 -8.90
N ASP A 106 -15.99 4.16 -9.88
CA ASP A 106 -15.24 5.41 -9.92
C ASP A 106 -15.45 6.29 -8.69
N ASP A 107 -16.62 6.23 -8.07
CA ASP A 107 -16.92 6.99 -6.85
C ASP A 107 -16.10 6.50 -5.66
N VAL A 108 -15.73 5.21 -5.60
CA VAL A 108 -14.83 4.68 -4.57
C VAL A 108 -13.43 5.28 -4.72
N ALA A 109 -12.91 5.31 -5.95
CA ALA A 109 -11.63 5.96 -6.23
C ALA A 109 -11.70 7.47 -5.94
N ALA A 110 -12.78 8.15 -6.35
CA ALA A 110 -12.97 9.59 -6.10
C ALA A 110 -13.02 9.92 -4.60
N GLU A 111 -13.62 9.07 -3.77
CA GLU A 111 -13.63 9.24 -2.32
C GLU A 111 -12.25 8.99 -1.71
N ALA A 112 -11.60 7.89 -2.07
CA ALA A 112 -10.27 7.52 -1.57
C ALA A 112 -9.22 8.61 -1.85
N TYR A 113 -9.29 9.23 -3.03
CA TYR A 113 -8.40 10.31 -3.49
C TYR A 113 -9.02 11.71 -3.38
N SER A 114 -9.99 11.91 -2.50
CA SER A 114 -10.64 13.23 -2.28
C SER A 114 -9.70 14.30 -1.75
N HIS A 115 -8.60 13.90 -1.13
CA HIS A 115 -7.53 14.77 -0.62
C HIS A 115 -6.18 14.31 -1.15
N GLU A 116 -5.23 15.23 -1.19
CA GLU A 116 -3.86 14.91 -1.60
C GLU A 116 -3.25 13.84 -0.70
N VAL A 117 -2.61 12.84 -1.30
CA VAL A 117 -1.99 11.70 -0.62
C VAL A 117 -0.53 11.52 -0.99
N SER A 118 0.24 11.00 -0.03
CA SER A 118 1.47 10.26 -0.25
C SER A 118 1.24 8.87 0.33
N SER A 119 1.18 7.87 -0.52
CA SER A 119 0.89 6.49 -0.17
C SER A 119 2.11 5.61 -0.44
N ALA A 120 2.31 4.63 0.43
CA ALA A 120 3.37 3.65 0.28
C ALA A 120 2.89 2.28 0.75
N GLY A 121 3.48 1.23 0.22
CA GLY A 121 3.06 -0.10 0.59
C GLY A 121 4.08 -1.18 0.23
N PHE A 122 3.68 -2.42 0.53
CA PHE A 122 4.34 -3.64 0.12
C PHE A 122 3.41 -4.46 -0.79
N TRP A 123 3.94 -4.91 -1.90
CA TRP A 123 3.22 -5.65 -2.93
C TRP A 123 4.02 -6.89 -3.37
N PRO A 124 3.39 -8.06 -3.54
CA PRO A 124 4.11 -9.28 -3.94
C PRO A 124 4.60 -9.28 -5.38
N GLY A 125 4.16 -8.32 -6.20
CA GLY A 125 4.51 -8.21 -7.60
C GLY A 125 3.50 -8.83 -8.55
N SER A 126 3.36 -8.22 -9.72
CA SER A 126 2.56 -8.71 -10.85
C SER A 126 2.86 -7.84 -12.09
N GLY A 127 2.62 -8.34 -13.30
CA GLY A 127 2.73 -7.53 -14.51
C GLY A 127 4.13 -6.95 -14.73
N ALA A 128 4.25 -5.62 -14.72
CA ALA A 128 5.50 -4.91 -15.00
C ALA A 128 6.58 -5.10 -13.92
N ILE A 129 6.20 -5.43 -12.72
CA ILE A 129 7.09 -5.75 -11.59
C ILE A 129 6.71 -7.16 -11.10
N ASP A 130 7.41 -8.18 -11.56
CA ASP A 130 7.10 -9.59 -11.31
C ASP A 130 7.81 -10.16 -10.07
N TYR A 131 8.22 -9.30 -9.17
CA TYR A 131 8.90 -9.63 -7.91
C TYR A 131 8.34 -8.81 -6.74
N PRO A 132 8.47 -9.29 -5.49
CA PRO A 132 8.05 -8.54 -4.32
C PRO A 132 8.78 -7.20 -4.19
N ALA A 133 8.03 -6.13 -3.94
CA ALA A 133 8.58 -4.78 -3.85
C ALA A 133 7.80 -3.91 -2.85
N PHE A 134 8.47 -2.88 -2.35
CA PHE A 134 7.83 -1.72 -1.74
C PHE A 134 7.60 -0.69 -2.83
N TYR A 135 6.50 0.03 -2.73
CA TYR A 135 6.13 1.10 -3.65
C TYR A 135 5.82 2.40 -2.90
N SER A 136 5.87 3.52 -3.62
CA SER A 136 5.39 4.81 -3.11
C SER A 136 4.97 5.72 -4.25
N TYR A 137 3.79 6.35 -4.10
CA TYR A 137 3.25 7.31 -5.05
C TYR A 137 2.61 8.52 -4.35
N ALA A 138 2.30 9.53 -5.13
CA ALA A 138 1.55 10.71 -4.69
C ALA A 138 0.35 10.97 -5.62
N TYR A 139 -0.77 11.42 -5.05
CA TYR A 139 -1.90 11.92 -5.84
C TYR A 139 -2.39 13.26 -5.31
N PRO A 140 -2.60 14.28 -6.19
CA PRO A 140 -2.08 14.26 -7.55
C PRO A 140 -0.55 14.20 -7.56
N GLU A 141 0.04 13.62 -8.60
CA GLU A 141 1.50 13.61 -8.70
C GLU A 141 2.01 15.04 -8.87
N PRO A 142 2.83 15.56 -7.95
CA PRO A 142 3.35 16.93 -8.07
C PRO A 142 4.51 16.99 -9.06
N ALA A 143 4.66 18.13 -9.72
CA ALA A 143 5.76 18.35 -10.66
C ALA A 143 7.12 18.14 -9.96
N GLY A 144 8.00 17.37 -10.58
CA GLY A 144 9.32 17.03 -10.07
C GLY A 144 9.37 15.81 -9.15
N PHE A 145 8.24 15.23 -8.75
CA PHE A 145 8.20 14.05 -7.89
C PHE A 145 9.04 12.90 -8.46
N ARG A 146 8.76 12.50 -9.69
CA ARG A 146 9.39 11.35 -10.36
C ARG A 146 10.90 11.48 -10.59
N THR A 147 11.43 12.69 -10.59
CA THR A 147 12.85 12.98 -10.82
C THR A 147 13.61 13.28 -9.53
N THR A 148 12.93 13.26 -8.39
CA THR A 148 13.56 13.48 -7.09
C THR A 148 14.41 12.26 -6.70
N ALA A 149 15.65 12.52 -6.27
CA ALA A 149 16.49 11.45 -5.72
C ALA A 149 15.90 10.93 -4.39
N VAL A 150 15.70 9.62 -4.30
CA VAL A 150 15.19 8.93 -3.12
C VAL A 150 16.21 7.93 -2.58
N ARG A 151 15.98 7.39 -1.43
CA ARG A 151 16.87 6.42 -0.78
C ARG A 151 16.11 5.13 -0.46
N PRO A 152 16.83 4.00 -0.31
CA PRO A 152 18.24 3.78 -0.66
C PRO A 152 18.49 3.80 -2.16
N ASP A 153 19.75 3.73 -2.60
CA ASP A 153 20.15 3.79 -4.02
C ASP A 153 19.52 2.69 -4.90
N ALA A 154 19.06 1.60 -4.29
CA ALA A 154 18.32 0.53 -4.97
C ALA A 154 16.90 0.94 -5.37
N ALA A 155 16.38 2.07 -4.86
CA ALA A 155 15.06 2.57 -5.24
C ALA A 155 15.12 3.29 -6.59
N PHE A 156 14.06 3.14 -7.37
CA PHE A 156 13.94 3.78 -8.68
C PHE A 156 12.49 4.17 -8.95
N PHE A 157 12.28 5.08 -9.91
CA PHE A 157 10.94 5.42 -10.38
C PHE A 157 10.56 4.52 -11.55
N SER A 158 9.40 3.86 -11.46
CA SER A 158 8.82 3.06 -12.53
C SER A 158 7.88 3.94 -13.37
N GLU A 159 8.28 4.28 -14.59
CA GLU A 159 7.41 5.04 -15.51
C GLU A 159 6.13 4.27 -15.88
N ALA A 160 6.20 2.94 -15.91
CA ALA A 160 5.04 2.09 -16.24
C ALA A 160 3.97 2.13 -15.16
N LEU A 161 4.35 2.27 -13.88
CA LEU A 161 3.43 2.33 -12.75
C LEU A 161 3.17 3.76 -12.26
N GLY A 162 4.05 4.71 -12.58
CA GLY A 162 3.98 6.06 -12.02
C GLY A 162 4.37 6.11 -10.54
N GLU A 163 5.25 5.22 -10.08
CA GLU A 163 5.57 5.02 -8.68
C GLU A 163 7.06 4.80 -8.44
N PHE A 164 7.55 5.18 -7.26
CA PHE A 164 8.85 4.72 -6.78
C PHE A 164 8.74 3.27 -6.33
N ILE A 165 9.71 2.47 -6.72
CA ILE A 165 9.82 1.03 -6.41
C ILE A 165 11.12 0.77 -5.67
N LEU A 166 11.05 -0.03 -4.61
CA LEU A 166 12.22 -0.59 -3.93
C LEU A 166 12.06 -2.12 -3.87
N PRO A 167 12.90 -2.90 -4.58
CA PRO A 167 12.84 -4.35 -4.53
C PRO A 167 12.93 -4.88 -3.09
N TYR A 168 12.08 -5.83 -2.73
CA TYR A 168 12.09 -6.44 -1.39
C TYR A 168 13.45 -7.05 -1.05
N ASP A 169 14.10 -7.66 -2.04
CA ASP A 169 15.43 -8.25 -1.88
C ASP A 169 16.49 -7.23 -1.44
N ALA A 170 16.42 -6.00 -1.94
CA ALA A 170 17.32 -4.93 -1.52
C ALA A 170 17.15 -4.59 -0.03
N VAL A 171 15.92 -4.69 0.48
CA VAL A 171 15.64 -4.44 1.90
C VAL A 171 16.05 -5.65 2.74
N ARG A 172 15.59 -6.86 2.41
CA ARG A 172 15.84 -8.05 3.25
C ARG A 172 17.30 -8.43 3.37
N THR A 173 18.14 -8.06 2.39
CA THR A 173 19.59 -8.34 2.38
C THR A 173 20.43 -7.16 2.88
N ALA A 174 19.82 -6.02 3.19
CA ALA A 174 20.51 -4.86 3.73
C ALA A 174 21.10 -5.17 5.13
N ALA A 175 22.20 -4.52 5.48
CA ALA A 175 22.77 -4.65 6.83
C ALA A 175 21.80 -4.21 7.94
N ARG A 176 20.88 -3.28 7.63
CA ARG A 176 19.84 -2.77 8.52
C ARG A 176 18.51 -2.66 7.75
N PRO A 177 17.76 -3.76 7.60
CA PRO A 177 16.54 -3.80 6.78
C PRO A 177 15.48 -2.76 7.16
N ASP A 178 15.20 -2.62 8.45
CA ASP A 178 14.21 -1.66 8.94
C ASP A 178 14.57 -0.22 8.58
N GLN A 179 15.86 0.11 8.69
CA GLN A 179 16.34 1.45 8.34
C GLN A 179 16.26 1.69 6.84
N ALA A 180 16.66 0.72 6.02
CA ALA A 180 16.56 0.83 4.57
C ALA A 180 15.11 1.09 4.12
N LEU A 181 14.15 0.37 4.71
CA LEU A 181 12.73 0.59 4.43
C LEU A 181 12.25 1.95 4.94
N LEU A 182 12.62 2.36 6.16
CA LEU A 182 12.26 3.69 6.69
C LEU A 182 12.84 4.83 5.85
N GLU A 183 14.06 4.69 5.35
CA GLU A 183 14.68 5.66 4.45
C GLU A 183 13.92 5.78 3.13
N PHE A 184 13.45 4.67 2.58
CA PHE A 184 12.60 4.66 1.39
C PHE A 184 11.28 5.40 1.65
N LEU A 185 10.55 5.01 2.69
CA LEU A 185 9.27 5.60 3.05
C LEU A 185 9.38 7.11 3.32
N GLN A 186 10.43 7.50 4.04
CA GLN A 186 10.63 8.90 4.41
C GLN A 186 11.07 9.74 3.19
N SER A 187 12.02 9.25 2.39
CA SER A 187 12.52 10.03 1.25
C SER A 187 11.49 10.19 0.14
N THR A 188 10.66 9.17 -0.11
CA THR A 188 9.58 9.26 -1.10
C THR A 188 8.43 10.15 -0.62
N TYR A 189 8.08 10.09 0.69
CA TYR A 189 7.17 11.04 1.29
C TYR A 189 7.70 12.48 1.19
N GLU A 190 8.96 12.72 1.51
CA GLU A 190 9.58 14.05 1.40
C GLU A 190 9.57 14.57 -0.04
N ALA A 191 9.83 13.69 -1.01
CA ALA A 191 9.73 14.04 -2.43
C ALA A 191 8.32 14.55 -2.78
N ALA A 192 7.29 13.84 -2.34
CA ALA A 192 5.89 14.23 -2.56
C ALA A 192 5.54 15.52 -1.81
N ALA A 193 5.78 15.57 -0.51
CA ALA A 193 5.37 16.68 0.36
C ALA A 193 6.09 17.99 0.01
N ASN A 194 7.39 17.94 -0.34
CA ASN A 194 8.16 19.12 -0.76
C ASN A 194 7.68 19.63 -2.12
N ALA A 195 7.55 18.75 -3.11
CA ALA A 195 7.10 19.13 -4.46
C ALA A 195 5.68 19.69 -4.44
N ALA A 196 4.78 19.11 -3.65
CA ALA A 196 3.42 19.59 -3.45
C ALA A 196 3.30 20.73 -2.43
N LYS A 197 4.39 21.16 -1.80
CA LYS A 197 4.43 22.24 -0.79
C LYS A 197 3.43 21.99 0.36
N TRP A 198 3.49 20.82 0.94
CA TRP A 198 2.73 20.51 2.15
C TRP A 198 3.26 21.32 3.34
N ASP A 199 2.39 21.66 4.27
CA ASP A 199 2.83 22.29 5.55
C ASP A 199 3.44 21.22 6.46
N ARG A 200 4.68 20.84 6.15
CA ARG A 200 5.41 19.82 6.88
C ARG A 200 5.61 20.15 8.36
N ALA A 201 5.75 21.45 8.67
CA ALA A 201 5.92 21.90 10.05
C ALA A 201 4.67 21.61 10.91
N ALA A 202 3.47 21.75 10.34
CA ALA A 202 2.23 21.41 11.01
C ALA A 202 1.91 19.89 10.97
N LEU A 203 2.43 19.16 9.98
CA LEU A 203 2.08 17.77 9.73
C LEU A 203 3.05 16.74 10.31
N GLU A 204 4.27 17.14 10.68
CA GLU A 204 5.33 16.22 11.08
C GLU A 204 5.73 16.39 12.55
N CYS A 205 6.29 15.34 13.09
CA CYS A 205 6.90 15.32 14.41
C CYS A 205 8.07 14.31 14.45
N ILE A 206 8.83 14.32 15.53
CA ILE A 206 9.94 13.38 15.71
C ILE A 206 9.43 11.95 15.66
N LEU A 207 10.15 11.09 14.93
CA LEU A 207 9.85 9.66 14.84
C LEU A 207 9.74 9.03 16.23
N GLY A 208 8.63 8.33 16.49
CA GLY A 208 8.40 7.65 17.75
C GLY A 208 9.42 6.53 18.01
N ARG A 209 9.79 6.35 19.27
CA ARG A 209 10.64 5.25 19.73
C ARG A 209 9.86 4.43 20.76
N PRO A 210 9.88 3.10 20.67
CA PRO A 210 9.22 2.24 21.66
C PRO A 210 9.68 2.57 23.10
N GLY A 211 8.73 2.69 24.01
CA GLY A 211 9.01 2.97 25.44
C GLY A 211 9.45 4.40 25.76
N VAL A 212 9.48 5.31 24.78
CA VAL A 212 9.87 6.70 24.99
C VAL A 212 8.69 7.63 24.75
N VAL A 213 8.34 8.42 25.76
CA VAL A 213 7.32 9.47 25.64
C VAL A 213 7.86 10.58 24.74
N ARG A 214 7.10 10.93 23.70
CA ARG A 214 7.45 12.01 22.79
C ARG A 214 7.21 13.37 23.44
N GLN A 215 8.19 14.25 23.29
CA GLN A 215 7.96 15.68 23.52
C GLN A 215 7.42 16.29 22.21
N ILE A 216 6.33 17.01 22.32
CA ILE A 216 5.62 17.67 21.22
C ILE A 216 5.96 19.16 21.29
#